data_44135d0a306aa8d7d2ce9bc5ca877478
#
_entry.id   44135d0a306aa8d7d2ce9bc5ca877478
#
_cell.length_a   1.000
_cell.length_b   1.000
_cell.length_c   1.000
_cell.angle_alpha   90.00
_cell.angle_beta   90.00
_cell.angle_gamma   90.00
#
_symmetry.space_group_name_H-M   'P 1'
#
loop_
_entity.id
_entity.type
_entity.pdbx_description
1 polymer ?
#
loop_
_entity_poly.entity_id
_entity_poly.type
_entity_poly.pdbx_seq_one_letter_code
_entity_poly.pdbx_strand_id
1 'polypeptide(L)'
;MPLSSDYSNATGLVGTRKVIASILLGGLLIVLHATPALAGMEFAPSSVAKGMLLVASPSLDDPNFRQAVVLVVEHGPGGTLGLILNRSTNVLLSHALPNLTVLKGTTYRLFMGGPVEPTRLLLLFRLKEPPADARAVFDGVYVGSATGVLERIITQAKPTETFRAFSGFAGWAPGQLEYEMLQGAWAPLQPDPIGIFDKDPATLWQDCLSSLQAPRVISY
;
A
#
# COMPACT_ATOMS: atom_id res chain seq x y z
N MET A 1 54.31 25.72 48.94
CA MET A 1 53.31 26.80 48.98
C MET A 1 52.20 26.48 48.00
N PRO A 2 51.03 26.62 48.44
CA PRO A 2 49.86 25.89 47.97
C PRO A 2 49.06 26.65 46.87
N LEU A 3 48.19 25.97 46.21
CA LEU A 3 46.79 26.41 46.02
C LEU A 3 45.96 25.25 45.51
N SER A 4 45.02 24.92 46.35
CA SER A 4 43.86 24.08 46.11
C SER A 4 42.99 24.59 44.99
N SER A 5 42.34 23.73 44.27
CA SER A 5 40.94 23.91 43.96
C SER A 5 40.28 22.58 43.62
N ASP A 6 39.30 22.27 44.41
CA ASP A 6 38.31 21.21 44.25
C ASP A 6 37.66 21.20 42.89
N TYR A 7 37.49 20.02 42.29
CA TYR A 7 36.44 19.77 41.35
C TYR A 7 35.64 18.52 41.71
N SER A 8 34.48 18.83 42.16
CA SER A 8 33.35 18.00 42.49
C SER A 8 32.94 17.04 41.37
N ASN A 9 32.65 15.83 41.78
CA ASN A 9 31.96 14.78 41.03
C ASN A 9 30.67 15.27 40.37
N ALA A 10 30.52 15.01 39.07
CA ALA A 10 29.24 14.95 38.40
C ALA A 10 29.15 13.63 37.62
N THR A 11 28.58 12.64 38.28
CA THR A 11 28.06 11.43 37.64
C THR A 11 26.92 11.80 36.71
N GLY A 12 27.22 11.86 35.41
CA GLY A 12 26.22 12.03 34.37
C GLY A 12 25.62 10.70 33.99
N LEU A 13 24.38 10.44 34.37
CA LEU A 13 23.57 9.36 33.89
C LEU A 13 23.40 9.49 32.35
N VAL A 14 23.85 8.47 31.65
CA VAL A 14 23.51 8.27 30.22
C VAL A 14 22.06 7.85 30.17
N GLY A 15 21.17 8.81 29.95
CA GLY A 15 19.76 8.57 29.71
C GLY A 15 19.56 8.06 28.28
N THR A 16 19.25 6.80 28.15
CA THR A 16 18.72 6.18 26.94
C THR A 16 17.44 6.91 26.55
N ARG A 17 17.51 7.80 25.56
CA ARG A 17 16.34 8.40 24.93
C ARG A 17 15.63 7.32 24.11
N LYS A 18 14.60 6.74 24.70
CA LYS A 18 13.56 6.06 23.93
C LYS A 18 12.90 7.11 23.02
N VAL A 19 13.13 6.99 21.73
CA VAL A 19 12.37 7.74 20.74
C VAL A 19 10.98 7.11 20.72
N ILE A 20 10.07 7.69 21.50
CA ILE A 20 8.64 7.41 21.38
C ILE A 20 8.20 8.16 20.13
N ALA A 21 7.96 7.44 19.05
CA ALA A 21 7.28 7.98 17.89
C ALA A 21 5.88 8.42 18.35
N SER A 22 5.71 9.72 18.53
CA SER A 22 4.40 10.34 18.77
C SER A 22 3.58 10.17 17.51
N ILE A 23 2.71 9.17 17.50
CA ILE A 23 1.59 9.10 16.54
C ILE A 23 0.66 10.24 16.98
N LEU A 24 0.70 11.34 16.23
CA LEU A 24 -0.27 12.40 16.35
C LEU A 24 -1.62 11.84 15.91
N LEU A 25 -2.43 11.48 16.90
CA LEU A 25 -3.85 11.21 16.76
C LEU A 25 -4.53 12.56 16.48
N GLY A 26 -4.47 12.99 15.21
CA GLY A 26 -5.22 14.14 14.74
C GLY A 26 -6.70 13.78 14.78
N GLY A 27 -7.38 14.09 15.89
CA GLY A 27 -8.83 14.04 15.98
C GLY A 27 -9.41 15.05 15.01
N LEU A 28 -9.80 14.62 13.81
CA LEU A 28 -10.56 15.41 12.86
C LEU A 28 -12.00 15.48 13.35
N LEU A 29 -12.34 16.63 13.92
CA LEU A 29 -13.72 17.00 14.23
C LEU A 29 -14.44 17.29 12.90
N ILE A 30 -15.09 16.27 12.33
CA ILE A 30 -15.90 16.44 11.11
C ILE A 30 -17.21 17.10 11.52
N VAL A 31 -17.34 18.39 11.21
CA VAL A 31 -18.64 19.10 11.23
C VAL A 31 -19.46 18.60 10.04
N LEU A 32 -20.49 17.84 10.35
CA LEU A 32 -21.41 17.25 9.39
C LEU A 32 -22.26 18.36 8.77
N HIS A 33 -21.91 18.82 7.55
CA HIS A 33 -22.87 19.55 6.72
C HIS A 33 -23.59 18.53 5.84
N ALA A 34 -24.83 18.22 6.19
CA ALA A 34 -25.69 17.34 5.43
C ALA A 34 -26.10 18.02 4.11
N THR A 35 -25.53 17.57 2.99
CA THR A 35 -26.11 17.80 1.66
C THR A 35 -26.92 16.56 1.27
N PRO A 36 -28.22 16.67 0.98
CA PRO A 36 -29.06 15.52 0.67
C PRO A 36 -28.98 15.17 -0.82
N ALA A 37 -28.03 14.37 -1.26
CA ALA A 37 -28.07 13.79 -2.62
C ALA A 37 -27.22 12.52 -2.81
N LEU A 38 -26.55 11.96 -1.78
CA LEU A 38 -25.77 10.71 -1.90
C LEU A 38 -26.10 9.71 -0.77
N ALA A 39 -27.32 9.79 -0.22
CA ALA A 39 -27.83 8.79 0.69
C ALA A 39 -28.15 7.50 -0.11
N GLY A 40 -27.29 6.50 -0.07
CA GLY A 40 -27.60 5.21 -0.68
C GLY A 40 -26.46 4.23 -0.89
N MET A 41 -25.21 4.56 -0.62
CA MET A 41 -24.15 3.55 -0.62
C MET A 41 -23.82 3.12 0.81
N GLU A 42 -24.77 2.42 1.44
CA GLU A 42 -24.50 1.66 2.67
C GLU A 42 -23.67 0.43 2.26
N PHE A 43 -22.35 0.53 2.38
CA PHE A 43 -21.50 -0.65 2.26
C PHE A 43 -21.76 -1.53 3.47
N ALA A 44 -22.39 -2.71 3.26
CA ALA A 44 -22.47 -3.71 4.29
C ALA A 44 -21.04 -4.04 4.78
N PRO A 45 -20.79 -4.23 6.08
CA PRO A 45 -19.47 -4.56 6.60
C PRO A 45 -19.08 -5.95 6.09
N SER A 46 -18.47 -6.00 4.91
CA SER A 46 -17.83 -7.20 4.40
C SER A 46 -16.47 -7.32 5.06
N SER A 47 -16.18 -8.52 5.56
CA SER A 47 -14.88 -8.82 6.16
C SER A 47 -13.76 -8.55 5.17
N VAL A 48 -12.77 -7.76 5.56
CA VAL A 48 -11.53 -7.59 4.79
C VAL A 48 -10.75 -8.89 4.82
N ALA A 49 -10.13 -9.21 3.70
CA ALA A 49 -9.20 -10.33 3.61
C ALA A 49 -8.01 -9.95 2.74
N LYS A 50 -6.92 -10.66 2.95
CA LYS A 50 -5.75 -10.60 2.06
C LYS A 50 -6.20 -10.93 0.62
N GLY A 51 -5.70 -10.18 -0.35
CA GLY A 51 -6.03 -10.31 -1.77
C GLY A 51 -7.19 -9.43 -2.22
N MET A 52 -7.94 -8.79 -1.32
CA MET A 52 -9.02 -7.88 -1.71
C MET A 52 -8.48 -6.50 -2.13
N LEU A 53 -9.22 -5.81 -2.98
CA LEU A 53 -9.04 -4.39 -3.26
C LEU A 53 -9.87 -3.57 -2.27
N LEU A 54 -9.28 -2.46 -1.81
CA LEU A 54 -9.97 -1.39 -1.10
C LEU A 54 -10.06 -0.20 -2.05
N VAL A 55 -11.28 0.19 -2.39
CA VAL A 55 -11.54 1.33 -3.27
C VAL A 55 -11.90 2.52 -2.38
N ALA A 56 -11.12 3.60 -2.49
CA ALA A 56 -11.36 4.82 -1.73
C ALA A 56 -12.72 5.42 -2.08
N SER A 57 -13.50 5.80 -1.07
CA SER A 57 -14.75 6.54 -1.26
C SER A 57 -14.49 7.87 -1.97
N PRO A 58 -15.42 8.36 -2.82
CA PRO A 58 -15.34 9.71 -3.39
C PRO A 58 -15.26 10.83 -2.35
N SER A 59 -15.76 10.58 -1.14
CA SER A 59 -15.71 11.51 -0.01
C SER A 59 -14.42 11.44 0.82
N LEU A 60 -13.53 10.48 0.55
CA LEU A 60 -12.25 10.37 1.25
C LEU A 60 -11.29 11.46 0.77
N ASP A 61 -11.03 12.45 1.64
CA ASP A 61 -10.22 13.63 1.31
C ASP A 61 -8.78 13.57 1.85
N ASP A 62 -8.34 12.42 2.36
CA ASP A 62 -6.93 12.22 2.74
C ASP A 62 -6.03 12.29 1.49
N PRO A 63 -5.05 13.24 1.45
CA PRO A 63 -4.19 13.42 0.26
C PRO A 63 -3.39 12.16 -0.11
N ASN A 64 -3.11 11.27 0.84
CA ASN A 64 -2.42 10.01 0.58
C ASN A 64 -3.34 8.97 -0.08
N PHE A 65 -4.65 9.04 0.19
CA PHE A 65 -5.58 7.97 -0.18
C PHE A 65 -6.75 8.42 -1.06
N ARG A 66 -6.92 9.70 -1.30
CA ARG A 66 -7.95 10.21 -2.22
C ARG A 66 -7.85 9.50 -3.57
N GLN A 67 -8.96 8.91 -4.04
CA GLN A 67 -9.03 8.15 -5.30
C GLN A 67 -8.03 6.98 -5.38
N ALA A 68 -7.65 6.38 -4.26
CA ALA A 68 -6.76 5.25 -4.24
C ALA A 68 -7.51 3.93 -4.48
N VAL A 69 -6.82 2.98 -5.12
CA VAL A 69 -7.17 1.56 -5.14
C VAL A 69 -6.01 0.82 -4.46
N VAL A 70 -6.28 0.21 -3.32
CA VAL A 70 -5.27 -0.47 -2.51
C VAL A 70 -5.49 -1.97 -2.56
N LEU A 71 -4.47 -2.74 -2.94
CA LEU A 71 -4.47 -4.19 -2.79
C LEU A 71 -4.01 -4.56 -1.38
N VAL A 72 -4.84 -5.28 -0.63
CA VAL A 72 -4.48 -5.84 0.67
C VAL A 72 -3.51 -7.00 0.47
N VAL A 73 -2.26 -6.84 0.88
CA VAL A 73 -1.23 -7.89 0.75
C VAL A 73 -0.99 -8.67 2.04
N GLU A 74 -1.34 -8.08 3.19
CA GLU A 74 -1.39 -8.74 4.50
C GLU A 74 -2.57 -8.21 5.30
N HIS A 75 -3.24 -9.09 6.04
CA HIS A 75 -4.33 -8.73 6.94
C HIS A 75 -4.40 -9.75 8.09
N GLY A 76 -4.52 -9.28 9.32
CA GLY A 76 -4.60 -10.13 10.49
C GLY A 76 -4.48 -9.37 11.82
N PRO A 77 -4.26 -10.10 12.93
CA PRO A 77 -4.21 -9.50 14.28
C PRO A 77 -3.15 -8.41 14.46
N GLY A 78 -2.10 -8.40 13.62
CA GLY A 78 -1.05 -7.37 13.62
C GLY A 78 -1.40 -6.10 12.85
N GLY A 79 -2.55 -6.05 12.20
CA GLY A 79 -3.00 -4.97 11.33
C GLY A 79 -3.05 -5.35 9.86
N THR A 80 -3.09 -4.35 9.00
CA THR A 80 -3.21 -4.52 7.55
C THR A 80 -2.11 -3.80 6.80
N LEU A 81 -1.56 -4.45 5.79
CA LEU A 81 -0.63 -3.86 4.83
C LEU A 81 -1.22 -3.93 3.43
N GLY A 82 -1.16 -2.81 2.70
CA GLY A 82 -1.65 -2.71 1.33
C GLY A 82 -0.70 -1.97 0.40
N LEU A 83 -0.91 -2.12 -0.90
CA LEU A 83 -0.20 -1.42 -1.96
C LEU A 83 -1.16 -0.60 -2.80
N ILE A 84 -0.94 0.71 -2.92
CA ILE A 84 -1.72 1.59 -3.81
C ILE A 84 -1.35 1.25 -5.25
N LEU A 85 -2.29 0.70 -6.01
CA LEU A 85 -2.03 0.19 -7.36
C LEU A 85 -2.03 1.28 -8.44
N ASN A 86 -2.67 2.41 -8.18
CA ASN A 86 -2.95 3.43 -9.18
C ASN A 86 -2.14 4.73 -9.01
N ARG A 87 -1.02 4.69 -8.28
CA ARG A 87 -0.11 5.83 -8.11
C ARG A 87 1.22 5.60 -8.82
N SER A 88 1.21 5.68 -10.14
CA SER A 88 2.43 5.68 -10.95
C SER A 88 3.23 6.96 -10.71
N THR A 89 4.56 6.86 -10.61
CA THR A 89 5.47 8.01 -10.50
C THR A 89 6.21 8.26 -11.81
N ASN A 90 6.94 9.38 -11.91
CA ASN A 90 7.83 9.65 -13.04
C ASN A 90 9.24 9.05 -12.85
N VAL A 91 9.49 8.34 -11.74
CA VAL A 91 10.78 7.71 -11.46
C VAL A 91 10.89 6.41 -12.24
N LEU A 92 11.93 6.29 -13.08
CA LEU A 92 12.24 5.03 -13.73
C LEU A 92 12.81 4.04 -12.72
N LEU A 93 12.42 2.78 -12.84
CA LEU A 93 12.90 1.73 -11.93
C LEU A 93 14.43 1.53 -12.06
N SER A 94 15.01 1.79 -13.22
CA SER A 94 16.46 1.80 -13.44
C SER A 94 17.18 2.87 -12.61
N HIS A 95 16.53 3.97 -12.25
CA HIS A 95 17.08 4.99 -11.35
C HIS A 95 16.96 4.59 -9.88
N ALA A 96 15.89 3.88 -9.51
CA ALA A 96 15.70 3.37 -8.15
C ALA A 96 16.62 2.17 -7.85
N LEU A 97 16.97 1.39 -8.87
CA LEU A 97 17.79 0.18 -8.77
C LEU A 97 18.97 0.23 -9.79
N PRO A 98 19.94 1.17 -9.64
CA PRO A 98 20.98 1.40 -10.62
C PRO A 98 21.95 0.21 -10.82
N ASN A 99 22.03 -0.67 -9.82
CA ASN A 99 22.88 -1.85 -9.85
C ASN A 99 22.27 -3.02 -10.68
N LEU A 100 20.97 -2.95 -11.00
CA LEU A 100 20.32 -3.94 -11.86
C LEU A 100 20.45 -3.56 -13.33
N THR A 101 21.48 -4.11 -13.97
CA THR A 101 21.80 -3.79 -15.37
C THR A 101 20.71 -4.15 -16.36
N VAL A 102 19.89 -5.16 -16.05
CA VAL A 102 18.74 -5.60 -16.85
C VAL A 102 17.67 -4.51 -17.01
N LEU A 103 17.64 -3.52 -16.12
CA LEU A 103 16.71 -2.39 -16.18
C LEU A 103 17.19 -1.25 -17.10
N LYS A 104 18.44 -1.28 -17.57
CA LYS A 104 18.97 -0.23 -18.45
C LYS A 104 18.20 -0.17 -19.77
N GLY A 105 17.72 1.03 -20.11
CA GLY A 105 16.93 1.26 -21.32
C GLY A 105 15.49 0.80 -21.26
N THR A 106 15.03 0.27 -20.13
CA THR A 106 13.61 -0.07 -19.93
C THR A 106 12.80 1.16 -19.49
N THR A 107 11.49 1.10 -19.70
CA THR A 107 10.54 2.16 -19.34
C THR A 107 9.74 1.85 -18.07
N TYR A 108 10.10 0.82 -17.32
CA TYR A 108 9.43 0.47 -16.07
C TYR A 108 9.49 1.61 -15.07
N ARG A 109 8.34 1.94 -14.49
CA ARG A 109 8.21 3.01 -13.51
C ARG A 109 8.02 2.47 -12.11
N LEU A 110 8.49 3.24 -11.13
CA LEU A 110 8.20 3.01 -9.72
C LEU A 110 6.80 3.54 -9.41
N PHE A 111 6.05 2.80 -8.61
CA PHE A 111 4.75 3.23 -8.07
C PHE A 111 4.91 3.67 -6.61
N MET A 112 4.10 4.60 -6.15
CA MET A 112 3.97 4.93 -4.74
C MET A 112 2.97 3.97 -4.10
N GLY A 113 3.48 3.01 -3.29
CA GLY A 113 2.65 2.00 -2.64
C GLY A 113 1.89 2.50 -1.41
N GLY A 114 2.34 3.62 -0.83
CA GLY A 114 1.72 4.28 0.31
C GLY A 114 2.71 5.11 1.12
N PRO A 115 2.24 5.78 2.21
CA PRO A 115 3.03 6.74 2.97
C PRO A 115 4.00 6.09 3.97
N VAL A 116 3.83 4.79 4.28
CA VAL A 116 4.66 4.10 5.29
C VAL A 116 5.95 3.60 4.66
N GLU A 117 7.08 3.80 5.32
CA GLU A 117 8.42 3.40 4.86
C GLU A 117 8.69 3.76 3.38
N PRO A 118 8.66 5.02 2.97
CA PRO A 118 8.68 5.43 1.56
C PRO A 118 9.95 5.03 0.79
N THR A 119 11.00 4.63 1.48
CA THR A 119 12.25 4.11 0.87
C THR A 119 12.26 2.60 0.71
N ARG A 120 11.30 1.88 1.31
CA ARG A 120 11.19 0.43 1.19
C ARG A 120 10.65 0.04 -0.17
N LEU A 121 11.42 -0.78 -0.88
CA LEU A 121 10.99 -1.33 -2.18
C LEU A 121 10.23 -2.63 -1.97
N LEU A 122 9.05 -2.72 -2.56
CA LEU A 122 8.23 -3.93 -2.63
C LEU A 122 7.90 -4.25 -4.09
N LEU A 123 7.92 -5.52 -4.42
CA LEU A 123 7.58 -6.04 -5.74
C LEU A 123 6.27 -6.83 -5.64
N LEU A 124 5.29 -6.46 -6.45
CA LEU A 124 4.12 -7.26 -6.71
C LEU A 124 4.33 -7.94 -8.06
N PHE A 125 4.14 -9.24 -8.14
CA PHE A 125 4.40 -9.97 -9.37
C PHE A 125 3.45 -11.16 -9.55
N ARG A 126 3.18 -11.51 -10.82
CA ARG A 126 2.43 -12.69 -11.22
C ARG A 126 3.40 -13.67 -11.86
N LEU A 127 3.52 -14.86 -11.28
CA LEU A 127 4.41 -15.92 -11.73
C LEU A 127 3.74 -17.27 -11.58
N LYS A 128 4.09 -18.23 -12.47
CA LYS A 128 3.71 -19.65 -12.30
C LYS A 128 4.51 -20.32 -11.20
N GLU A 129 5.78 -20.00 -11.10
CA GLU A 129 6.73 -20.57 -10.15
C GLU A 129 7.39 -19.45 -9.34
N PRO A 130 6.83 -19.07 -8.17
CA PRO A 130 7.39 -18.01 -7.34
C PRO A 130 8.69 -18.46 -6.64
N PRO A 131 9.57 -17.50 -6.27
CA PRO A 131 10.67 -17.77 -5.36
C PRO A 131 10.17 -18.26 -4.00
N ALA A 132 11.01 -18.99 -3.26
CA ALA A 132 10.64 -19.56 -1.97
C ALA A 132 10.33 -18.51 -0.88
N ASP A 133 10.89 -17.30 -0.99
CA ASP A 133 10.68 -16.17 -0.09
C ASP A 133 9.51 -15.25 -0.50
N ALA A 134 8.85 -15.56 -1.63
CA ALA A 134 7.69 -14.82 -2.08
C ALA A 134 6.45 -15.18 -1.26
N ARG A 135 5.70 -14.16 -0.83
CA ARG A 135 4.45 -14.33 -0.10
C ARG A 135 3.28 -14.28 -1.06
N ALA A 136 2.48 -15.34 -1.09
CA ALA A 136 1.27 -15.39 -1.88
C ALA A 136 0.27 -14.31 -1.40
N VAL A 137 -0.35 -13.61 -2.33
CA VAL A 137 -1.43 -12.66 -2.06
C VAL A 137 -2.76 -13.28 -2.47
N PHE A 138 -2.92 -13.65 -3.75
CA PHE A 138 -4.04 -14.43 -4.30
C PHE A 138 -3.63 -14.98 -5.69
N ASP A 139 -4.32 -15.97 -6.20
CA ASP A 139 -4.30 -16.50 -7.59
C ASP A 139 -3.05 -16.25 -8.44
N GLY A 140 -1.90 -16.78 -8.01
CA GLY A 140 -0.63 -16.62 -8.73
C GLY A 140 0.02 -15.24 -8.59
N VAL A 141 -0.55 -14.36 -7.76
CA VAL A 141 0.01 -13.06 -7.42
C VAL A 141 0.75 -13.14 -6.09
N TYR A 142 1.95 -12.60 -6.07
CA TYR A 142 2.87 -12.65 -4.94
C TYR A 142 3.45 -11.27 -4.63
N VAL A 143 3.86 -11.08 -3.38
CA VAL A 143 4.61 -9.90 -2.94
C VAL A 143 5.96 -10.33 -2.35
N GLY A 144 7.01 -9.56 -2.61
CA GLY A 144 8.34 -9.81 -2.09
C GLY A 144 9.28 -8.64 -2.33
N SER A 145 10.55 -8.83 -1.97
CA SER A 145 11.63 -7.84 -2.18
C SER A 145 12.78 -8.39 -3.04
N ALA A 146 12.67 -9.64 -3.51
CA ALA A 146 13.73 -10.31 -4.27
C ALA A 146 13.92 -9.69 -5.67
N THR A 147 15.05 -9.01 -5.88
CA THR A 147 15.38 -8.37 -7.16
C THR A 147 15.67 -9.38 -8.29
N GLY A 148 16.09 -10.61 -7.96
CA GLY A 148 16.28 -11.69 -8.93
C GLY A 148 15.00 -12.07 -9.70
N VAL A 149 13.81 -11.77 -9.14
CA VAL A 149 12.54 -11.93 -9.86
C VAL A 149 12.46 -10.98 -11.06
N LEU A 150 12.94 -9.75 -10.91
CA LEU A 150 12.95 -8.75 -12.00
C LEU A 150 13.82 -9.24 -13.16
N GLU A 151 15.01 -9.73 -12.86
CA GLU A 151 15.92 -10.27 -13.88
C GLU A 151 15.26 -11.39 -14.66
N ARG A 152 14.62 -12.34 -13.95
CA ARG A 152 13.92 -13.45 -14.59
C ARG A 152 12.79 -13.00 -15.49
N ILE A 153 11.91 -12.11 -15.01
CA ILE A 153 10.76 -11.64 -15.80
C ILE A 153 11.20 -10.85 -17.03
N ILE A 154 12.23 -10.01 -16.90
CA ILE A 154 12.71 -9.15 -17.98
C ILE A 154 13.48 -9.94 -19.03
N THR A 155 14.33 -10.91 -18.62
CA THR A 155 15.17 -11.68 -19.54
C THR A 155 14.46 -12.89 -20.14
N GLN A 156 13.47 -13.44 -19.45
CA GLN A 156 12.73 -14.63 -19.87
C GLN A 156 11.25 -14.32 -20.04
N ALA A 157 10.95 -13.22 -20.72
CA ALA A 157 9.59 -12.72 -20.88
C ALA A 157 8.60 -13.82 -21.28
N LYS A 158 7.61 -14.06 -20.42
CA LYS A 158 6.48 -14.94 -20.68
C LYS A 158 5.18 -14.12 -20.67
N PRO A 159 4.24 -14.37 -21.57
CA PRO A 159 3.05 -13.53 -21.70
C PRO A 159 2.21 -13.37 -20.41
N THR A 160 2.28 -14.36 -19.51
CA THR A 160 1.50 -14.38 -18.26
C THR A 160 2.29 -13.90 -17.04
N GLU A 161 3.59 -13.66 -17.17
CA GLU A 161 4.45 -13.23 -16.07
C GLU A 161 4.68 -11.72 -16.15
N THR A 162 4.47 -11.03 -15.04
CA THR A 162 4.59 -9.56 -14.98
C THR A 162 4.90 -9.10 -13.56
N PHE A 163 5.27 -7.82 -13.40
CA PHE A 163 5.53 -7.21 -12.10
C PHE A 163 5.16 -5.73 -12.07
N ARG A 164 5.00 -5.21 -10.85
CA ARG A 164 5.06 -3.77 -10.52
C ARG A 164 5.96 -3.58 -9.31
N ALA A 165 6.73 -2.49 -9.30
CA ALA A 165 7.61 -2.11 -8.20
C ALA A 165 7.01 -0.92 -7.45
N PHE A 166 7.01 -0.99 -6.12
CA PHE A 166 6.42 0.01 -5.24
C PHE A 166 7.43 0.53 -4.24
N SER A 167 7.35 1.84 -3.97
CA SER A 167 8.04 2.55 -2.92
C SER A 167 7.06 2.79 -1.78
N GLY A 168 7.37 2.29 -0.59
CA GLY A 168 6.48 2.34 0.56
C GLY A 168 5.21 1.48 0.43
N PHE A 169 4.36 1.57 1.43
CA PHE A 169 3.10 0.83 1.51
C PHE A 169 2.04 1.60 2.32
N ALA A 170 0.77 1.21 2.18
CA ALA A 170 -0.32 1.62 3.03
C ALA A 170 -0.38 0.70 4.26
N GLY A 171 -0.51 1.26 5.45
CA GLY A 171 -0.51 0.51 6.69
C GLY A 171 -1.64 0.95 7.61
N TRP A 172 -2.33 -0.01 8.21
CA TRP A 172 -3.35 0.19 9.23
C TRP A 172 -3.01 -0.60 10.49
N ALA A 173 -3.11 0.04 11.65
CA ALA A 173 -3.04 -0.64 12.94
C ALA A 173 -4.20 -1.64 13.11
N PRO A 174 -4.10 -2.60 14.05
CA PRO A 174 -5.20 -3.53 14.34
C PRO A 174 -6.52 -2.79 14.58
N GLY A 175 -7.59 -3.17 13.84
CA GLY A 175 -8.92 -2.58 13.94
C GLY A 175 -9.09 -1.22 13.25
N GLN A 176 -8.02 -0.57 12.80
CA GLN A 176 -8.11 0.75 12.15
C GLN A 176 -8.84 0.68 10.81
N LEU A 177 -8.49 -0.29 9.96
CA LEU A 177 -9.13 -0.43 8.65
C LEU A 177 -10.62 -0.74 8.78
N GLU A 178 -10.99 -1.62 9.70
CA GLU A 178 -12.38 -1.98 9.97
C GLU A 178 -13.17 -0.75 10.43
N TYR A 179 -12.57 0.07 11.29
CA TYR A 179 -13.18 1.33 11.71
C TYR A 179 -13.38 2.31 10.54
N GLU A 180 -12.37 2.50 9.69
CA GLU A 180 -12.47 3.35 8.50
C GLU A 180 -13.52 2.85 7.51
N MET A 181 -13.67 1.52 7.37
CA MET A 181 -14.73 0.92 6.55
C MET A 181 -16.12 1.19 7.11
N LEU A 182 -16.29 1.10 8.44
CA LEU A 182 -17.56 1.48 9.08
C LEU A 182 -17.91 2.96 8.87
N GLN A 183 -16.93 3.82 8.69
CA GLN A 183 -17.11 5.22 8.33
C GLN A 183 -17.35 5.43 6.81
N GLY A 184 -17.36 4.36 6.02
CA GLY A 184 -17.57 4.43 4.58
C GLY A 184 -16.36 4.97 3.79
N ALA A 185 -15.15 4.97 4.39
CA ALA A 185 -13.94 5.42 3.71
C ALA A 185 -13.49 4.47 2.59
N TRP A 186 -13.74 3.18 2.75
CA TRP A 186 -13.28 2.12 1.86
C TRP A 186 -14.40 1.17 1.47
N ALA A 187 -14.46 0.82 0.18
CA ALA A 187 -15.30 -0.23 -0.36
C ALA A 187 -14.45 -1.44 -0.77
N PRO A 188 -14.71 -2.65 -0.23
CA PRO A 188 -14.01 -3.85 -0.64
C PRO A 188 -14.50 -4.35 -1.99
N LEU A 189 -13.57 -4.78 -2.84
CA LEU A 189 -13.84 -5.35 -4.15
C LEU A 189 -12.94 -6.56 -4.38
N GLN A 190 -13.45 -7.61 -5.00
CA GLN A 190 -12.63 -8.74 -5.43
C GLN A 190 -11.74 -8.33 -6.61
N PRO A 191 -10.44 -8.64 -6.59
CA PRO A 191 -9.56 -8.30 -7.68
C PRO A 191 -9.77 -9.21 -8.88
N ASP A 192 -9.54 -8.67 -10.07
CA ASP A 192 -9.24 -9.44 -11.25
C ASP A 192 -7.71 -9.64 -11.33
N PRO A 193 -7.19 -10.89 -11.27
CA PRO A 193 -5.75 -11.17 -11.27
C PRO A 193 -5.01 -10.60 -12.50
N ILE A 194 -5.71 -10.51 -13.62
CA ILE A 194 -5.17 -9.93 -14.86
C ILE A 194 -5.24 -8.41 -14.76
N GLY A 195 -6.42 -7.87 -14.43
CA GLY A 195 -6.69 -6.44 -14.44
C GLY A 195 -5.82 -5.61 -13.49
N ILE A 196 -5.33 -6.15 -12.38
CA ILE A 196 -4.45 -5.40 -11.46
C ILE A 196 -3.10 -5.03 -12.08
N PHE A 197 -2.65 -5.72 -13.15
CA PHE A 197 -1.42 -5.39 -13.86
C PHE A 197 -1.68 -4.70 -15.19
N ASP A 198 -2.77 -5.02 -15.87
CA ASP A 198 -3.00 -4.67 -17.26
C ASP A 198 -3.88 -3.40 -17.41
N LYS A 199 -4.68 -3.06 -16.40
CA LYS A 199 -5.46 -1.80 -16.40
C LYS A 199 -4.58 -0.58 -16.25
N ASP A 200 -4.99 0.51 -16.92
CA ASP A 200 -4.34 1.80 -16.77
C ASP A 200 -4.50 2.31 -15.32
N PRO A 201 -3.41 2.60 -14.62
CA PRO A 201 -3.47 3.17 -13.28
C PRO A 201 -4.30 4.46 -13.19
N ALA A 202 -4.33 5.27 -14.25
CA ALA A 202 -5.06 6.54 -14.27
C ALA A 202 -6.58 6.36 -14.21
N THR A 203 -7.12 5.28 -14.78
CA THR A 203 -8.57 4.99 -14.81
C THR A 203 -9.01 3.98 -13.74
N LEU A 204 -8.07 3.27 -13.12
CA LEU A 204 -8.35 2.12 -12.26
C LEU A 204 -9.36 2.42 -11.14
N TRP A 205 -9.26 3.59 -10.50
CA TRP A 205 -10.20 3.97 -9.44
C TRP A 205 -11.62 4.14 -9.97
N GLN A 206 -11.78 4.83 -11.10
CA GLN A 206 -13.09 5.04 -11.73
C GLN A 206 -13.71 3.71 -12.21
N ASP A 207 -12.88 2.82 -12.76
CA ASP A 207 -13.30 1.49 -13.20
C ASP A 207 -13.79 0.64 -12.01
N CYS A 208 -13.07 0.69 -10.88
CA CYS A 208 -13.47 0.01 -9.66
C CYS A 208 -14.78 0.57 -9.08
N LEU A 209 -14.96 1.89 -9.06
CA LEU A 209 -16.22 2.51 -8.63
C LEU A 209 -17.39 2.07 -9.51
N SER A 210 -17.20 2.06 -10.81
CA SER A 210 -18.24 1.60 -11.77
C SER A 210 -18.61 0.14 -11.53
N SER A 211 -17.62 -0.71 -11.21
CA SER A 211 -17.85 -2.12 -10.88
C SER A 211 -18.63 -2.31 -9.58
N LEU A 212 -18.42 -1.44 -8.58
CA LEU A 212 -19.16 -1.45 -7.32
C LEU A 212 -20.62 -1.02 -7.48
N GLN A 213 -20.91 -0.15 -8.45
CA GLN A 213 -22.24 0.37 -8.75
C GLN A 213 -23.04 -0.52 -9.68
N ALA A 214 -22.38 -1.44 -10.40
CA ALA A 214 -23.05 -2.32 -11.33
C ALA A 214 -24.06 -3.25 -10.62
N PRO A 215 -25.29 -3.43 -11.14
CA PRO A 215 -26.23 -4.40 -10.56
C PRO A 215 -25.62 -5.79 -10.53
N ARG A 216 -25.61 -6.44 -9.37
CA ARG A 216 -25.20 -7.84 -9.29
C ARG A 216 -26.25 -8.70 -9.97
N VAL A 217 -25.92 -9.24 -11.16
CA VAL A 217 -26.76 -10.26 -11.81
C VAL A 217 -26.64 -11.54 -10.97
N ILE A 218 -27.66 -11.84 -10.18
CA ILE A 218 -27.75 -13.12 -9.47
C ILE A 218 -28.18 -14.14 -10.54
N SER A 219 -27.21 -14.95 -11.01
CA SER A 219 -27.50 -16.13 -11.81
C SER A 219 -28.05 -17.20 -10.88
N TYR A 220 -29.33 -17.58 -11.07
CA TYR A 220 -29.98 -18.70 -10.39
C TYR A 220 -29.60 -20.01 -11.08
#